data_ae1e53724fee356f8a0e14b3ff8ce502
#
_entry.id   ae1e53724fee356f8a0e14b3ff8ce502
#
_cell.length_a   1.000
_cell.length_b   1.000
_cell.length_c   1.000
_cell.angle_alpha   90.00
_cell.angle_beta   90.00
_cell.angle_gamma   90.00
#
_symmetry.space_group_name_H-M   'P 1'
#
loop_
_entity.id
_entity.type
_entity.pdbx_description
1 polymer ?
#
loop_
_entity_poly.entity_id
_entity_poly.type
_entity_poly.pdbx_seq_one_letter_code
_entity_poly.pdbx_strand_id
1 'polypeptide(L)'
;MYFQFLEGVSNYIKSILGPWAYPPLASVTTLILAMLIPLISYSITRLIVGDIEKYKSLQREIMAINREIQEELRRVKDPKLISKKKMERLNELQSKSLKYTTYNMIITLPIFWLIWIIFLNIFGSEPMVYFPFLNTILPFYWWYFICAFGIDTIIYKLLGLQSP
;
A
#
# COMPACT_ATOMS: atom_id res chain seq x y z
N MET A 1 -21.44 1.85 21.69
CA MET A 1 -20.69 3.11 21.96
C MET A 1 -19.66 3.42 20.87
N TYR A 2 -18.74 2.51 20.49
CA TYR A 2 -17.73 2.78 19.44
C TYR A 2 -18.34 3.09 18.05
N PHE A 3 -19.39 2.39 17.64
CA PHE A 3 -20.04 2.64 16.35
C PHE A 3 -20.71 4.02 16.27
N GLN A 4 -21.33 4.50 17.33
CA GLN A 4 -21.95 5.84 17.37
C GLN A 4 -20.91 6.96 17.24
N PHE A 5 -19.71 6.79 17.82
CA PHE A 5 -18.62 7.75 17.65
C PHE A 5 -18.15 7.81 16.20
N LEU A 6 -17.94 6.65 15.55
CA LEU A 6 -17.53 6.59 14.15
C LEU A 6 -18.59 7.15 13.20
N GLU A 7 -19.87 6.90 13.46
CA GLU A 7 -20.99 7.53 12.72
C GLU A 7 -20.98 9.05 12.87
N GLY A 8 -20.76 9.56 14.08
CA GLY A 8 -20.65 11.00 14.32
C GLY A 8 -19.50 11.63 13.53
N VAL A 9 -18.32 11.00 13.55
CA VAL A 9 -17.15 11.44 12.79
C VAL A 9 -17.45 11.39 11.28
N SER A 10 -18.04 10.31 10.78
CA SER A 10 -18.38 10.14 9.37
C SER A 10 -19.38 11.19 8.89
N ASN A 11 -20.41 11.47 9.68
CA ASN A 11 -21.42 12.50 9.38
C ASN A 11 -20.80 13.90 9.37
N TYR A 12 -19.88 14.18 10.29
CA TYR A 12 -19.16 15.45 10.32
C TYR A 12 -18.27 15.62 9.07
N ILE A 13 -17.50 14.58 8.69
CA ILE A 13 -16.70 14.61 7.47
C ILE A 13 -17.59 14.74 6.24
N LYS A 14 -18.73 14.02 6.19
CA LYS A 14 -19.69 14.11 5.09
C LYS A 14 -20.28 15.53 4.95
N SER A 15 -20.52 16.22 6.06
CA SER A 15 -20.97 17.62 6.05
C SER A 15 -19.90 18.58 5.52
N ILE A 16 -18.64 18.36 5.83
CA ILE A 16 -17.50 19.16 5.28
C ILE A 16 -17.33 18.91 3.79
N LEU A 17 -17.41 17.66 3.36
CA LEU A 17 -17.27 17.30 1.94
C LEU A 17 -18.45 17.84 1.10
N GLY A 18 -19.63 17.99 1.70
CA GLY A 18 -20.81 18.50 1.01
C GLY A 18 -21.11 17.74 -0.28
N PRO A 19 -21.14 18.42 -1.46
CA PRO A 19 -21.40 17.77 -2.76
C PRO A 19 -20.38 16.71 -3.14
N TRP A 20 -19.14 16.80 -2.65
CA TRP A 20 -18.05 15.87 -2.92
C TRP A 20 -18.22 14.50 -2.25
N ALA A 21 -19.19 14.37 -1.34
CA ALA A 21 -19.56 13.09 -0.74
C ALA A 21 -20.55 12.29 -1.60
N TYR A 22 -21.08 12.86 -2.69
CA TYR A 22 -22.11 12.26 -3.53
C TYR A 22 -21.64 12.12 -4.99
N PRO A 23 -22.13 11.10 -5.73
CA PRO A 23 -21.85 10.97 -7.16
C PRO A 23 -22.31 12.20 -7.98
N PRO A 24 -21.58 12.58 -9.03
CA PRO A 24 -20.36 11.98 -9.54
C PRO A 24 -19.08 12.45 -8.85
N LEU A 25 -19.13 13.51 -8.02
CA LEU A 25 -17.94 14.11 -7.38
C LEU A 25 -17.28 13.15 -6.37
N ALA A 26 -18.04 12.26 -5.74
CA ALA A 26 -17.52 11.24 -4.85
C ALA A 26 -16.48 10.33 -5.50
N SER A 27 -16.58 10.07 -6.81
CA SER A 27 -15.59 9.28 -7.54
C SER A 27 -14.22 9.97 -7.62
N VAL A 28 -14.23 11.29 -7.78
CA VAL A 28 -13.01 12.12 -7.78
C VAL A 28 -12.43 12.20 -6.37
N THR A 29 -13.28 12.37 -5.36
CA THR A 29 -12.87 12.33 -3.94
C THR A 29 -12.18 11.02 -3.61
N THR A 30 -12.73 9.89 -4.04
CA THR A 30 -12.14 8.56 -3.85
C THR A 30 -10.77 8.45 -4.50
N LEU A 31 -10.59 8.99 -5.70
CA LEU A 31 -9.30 9.01 -6.39
C LEU A 31 -8.26 9.84 -5.62
N ILE A 32 -8.66 11.02 -5.13
CA ILE A 32 -7.79 11.87 -4.30
C ILE A 32 -7.39 11.13 -3.01
N LEU A 33 -8.32 10.45 -2.36
CA LEU A 33 -8.05 9.65 -1.16
C LEU A 33 -7.12 8.48 -1.44
N ALA A 34 -7.29 7.79 -2.57
CA ALA A 34 -6.40 6.73 -3.01
C ALA A 34 -4.95 7.23 -3.23
N MET A 35 -4.76 8.52 -3.56
CA MET A 35 -3.44 9.15 -3.63
C MET A 35 -2.90 9.55 -2.26
N LEU A 36 -3.74 10.12 -1.39
CA LEU A 36 -3.32 10.66 -0.11
C LEU A 36 -2.97 9.57 0.91
N ILE A 37 -3.73 8.47 0.97
CA ILE A 37 -3.53 7.42 1.96
C ILE A 37 -2.13 6.81 1.89
N PRO A 38 -1.59 6.38 0.72
CA PRO A 38 -0.21 5.91 0.62
C PRO A 38 0.82 6.95 1.01
N LEU A 39 0.62 8.23 0.66
CA LEU A 39 1.53 9.30 1.04
C LEU A 39 1.55 9.55 2.54
N ILE A 40 0.40 9.52 3.19
CA ILE A 40 0.28 9.62 4.66
C ILE A 40 0.95 8.42 5.32
N SER A 41 0.65 7.19 4.86
CA SER A 41 1.30 5.97 5.36
C SER A 41 2.81 6.03 5.22
N TYR A 42 3.32 6.47 4.08
CA TYR A 42 4.75 6.67 3.86
C TYR A 42 5.35 7.70 4.82
N SER A 43 4.66 8.82 5.04
CA SER A 43 5.10 9.87 5.96
C SER A 43 5.15 9.37 7.42
N ILE A 44 4.13 8.64 7.84
CA ILE A 44 4.07 8.02 9.17
C ILE A 44 5.20 6.99 9.33
N THR A 45 5.40 6.13 8.34
CA THR A 45 6.50 5.15 8.33
C THR A 45 7.85 5.85 8.46
N ARG A 46 8.06 6.95 7.74
CA ARG A 46 9.28 7.74 7.81
C ARG A 46 9.53 8.32 9.22
N LEU A 47 8.48 8.79 9.88
CA LEU A 47 8.57 9.37 11.23
C LEU A 47 8.86 8.31 12.30
N ILE A 48 8.26 7.11 12.16
CA ILE A 48 8.33 6.07 13.20
C ILE A 48 9.55 5.17 13.02
N VAL A 49 9.83 4.75 11.80
CA VAL A 49 10.96 3.85 11.48
C VAL A 49 12.29 4.62 11.41
N GLY A 50 12.24 5.94 11.26
CA GLY A 50 13.40 6.86 11.31
C GLY A 50 14.41 6.69 10.20
N ASP A 51 14.64 5.49 9.69
CA ASP A 51 15.78 5.17 8.83
C ASP A 51 15.36 4.47 7.53
N ILE A 52 14.55 5.20 6.72
CA ILE A 52 14.12 4.69 5.40
C ILE A 52 15.33 4.43 4.48
N GLU A 53 16.42 5.18 4.66
CA GLU A 53 17.64 4.95 3.88
C GLU A 53 18.26 3.59 4.19
N LYS A 54 18.26 3.17 5.45
CA LYS A 54 18.68 1.81 5.83
C LYS A 54 17.76 0.75 5.22
N TYR A 55 16.45 0.97 5.23
CA TYR A 55 15.53 0.05 4.58
C TYR A 55 15.79 -0.03 3.07
N LYS A 56 15.98 1.12 2.40
CA LYS A 56 16.33 1.16 0.96
C LYS A 56 17.67 0.48 0.66
N SER A 57 18.69 0.72 1.47
CA SER A 57 20.00 0.06 1.31
C SER A 57 19.89 -1.46 1.48
N LEU A 58 19.10 -1.91 2.47
CA LEU A 58 18.84 -3.32 2.71
C LEU A 58 18.13 -3.98 1.51
N GLN A 59 17.13 -3.32 0.94
CA GLN A 59 16.43 -3.80 -0.27
C GLN A 59 17.37 -3.89 -1.47
N ARG A 60 18.24 -2.89 -1.67
CA ARG A 60 19.24 -2.91 -2.75
C ARG A 60 20.24 -4.07 -2.58
N GLU A 61 20.69 -4.34 -1.35
CA GLU A 61 21.61 -5.45 -1.06
C GLU A 61 20.92 -6.81 -1.31
N ILE A 62 19.67 -6.98 -0.90
CA ILE A 62 18.86 -8.17 -1.20
C ILE A 62 18.74 -8.39 -2.71
N MET A 63 18.44 -7.33 -3.47
CA MET A 63 18.32 -7.42 -4.93
C MET A 63 19.65 -7.77 -5.60
N ALA A 64 20.77 -7.20 -5.15
CA ALA A 64 22.10 -7.50 -5.67
C ALA A 64 22.44 -8.98 -5.47
N ILE A 65 22.25 -9.51 -4.27
CA ILE A 65 22.51 -10.92 -3.97
C ILE A 65 21.57 -11.84 -4.76
N ASN A 66 20.30 -11.50 -4.89
CA ASN A 66 19.36 -12.26 -5.71
C ASN A 66 19.79 -12.31 -7.18
N ARG A 67 20.27 -11.20 -7.72
CA ARG A 67 20.80 -11.14 -9.10
C ARG A 67 22.03 -12.03 -9.26
N GLU A 68 22.97 -11.95 -8.31
CA GLU A 68 24.16 -12.83 -8.32
C GLU A 68 23.80 -14.32 -8.26
N ILE A 69 22.83 -14.69 -7.40
CA ILE A 69 22.33 -16.07 -7.30
C ILE A 69 21.69 -16.51 -8.63
N GLN A 70 20.89 -15.66 -9.25
CA GLN A 70 20.28 -15.97 -10.55
C GLN A 70 21.33 -16.14 -11.67
N GLU A 71 22.37 -15.30 -11.68
CA GLU A 71 23.46 -15.42 -12.64
C GLU A 71 24.26 -16.71 -12.44
N GLU A 72 24.54 -17.10 -11.19
CA GLU A 72 25.18 -18.38 -10.87
C GLU A 72 24.31 -19.57 -11.31
N LEU A 73 23.01 -19.54 -11.05
CA LEU A 73 22.06 -20.57 -11.50
C LEU A 73 22.04 -20.73 -13.02
N ARG A 74 22.11 -19.62 -13.76
CA ARG A 74 22.19 -19.68 -15.24
C ARG A 74 23.46 -20.30 -15.75
N ARG A 75 24.59 -20.11 -15.04
CA ARG A 75 25.91 -20.65 -15.43
C ARG A 75 26.07 -22.12 -15.11
N VAL A 76 25.61 -22.54 -13.93
CA VAL A 76 25.99 -23.86 -13.37
C VAL A 76 24.88 -24.90 -13.53
N LYS A 77 23.65 -24.51 -13.84
CA LYS A 77 22.44 -25.36 -13.99
C LYS A 77 22.10 -26.25 -12.78
N ASP A 78 22.91 -26.26 -11.71
CA ASP A 78 22.67 -27.08 -10.51
C ASP A 78 22.49 -26.16 -9.29
N PRO A 79 21.26 -26.12 -8.69
CA PRO A 79 20.98 -25.30 -7.51
C PRO A 79 21.84 -25.64 -6.28
N LYS A 80 22.38 -26.87 -6.21
CA LYS A 80 23.20 -27.33 -5.08
C LYS A 80 24.58 -26.69 -5.04
N LEU A 81 25.03 -26.11 -6.15
CA LEU A 81 26.36 -25.47 -6.28
C LEU A 81 26.35 -23.99 -5.90
N ILE A 82 25.16 -23.43 -5.58
CA ILE A 82 25.07 -22.07 -5.06
C ILE A 82 25.79 -22.00 -3.72
N SER A 83 26.65 -21.00 -3.58
CA SER A 83 27.38 -20.79 -2.33
C SER A 83 26.45 -20.70 -1.15
N LYS A 84 26.51 -21.67 -0.22
CA LYS A 84 25.76 -21.72 1.03
C LYS A 84 25.84 -20.38 1.78
N LYS A 85 27.02 -19.74 1.75
CA LYS A 85 27.26 -18.43 2.36
C LYS A 85 26.40 -17.32 1.77
N LYS A 86 26.11 -17.33 0.45
CA LYS A 86 25.23 -16.34 -0.19
C LYS A 86 23.78 -16.54 0.22
N MET A 87 23.33 -17.78 0.33
CA MET A 87 21.98 -18.11 0.81
C MET A 87 21.77 -17.72 2.27
N GLU A 88 22.75 -17.99 3.13
CA GLU A 88 22.72 -17.59 4.53
C GLU A 88 22.65 -16.06 4.68
N ARG A 89 23.46 -15.33 3.89
CA ARG A 89 23.42 -13.86 3.88
C ARG A 89 22.10 -13.32 3.37
N LEU A 90 21.55 -13.91 2.31
CA LEU A 90 20.23 -13.53 1.80
C LEU A 90 19.14 -13.71 2.87
N ASN A 91 19.12 -14.85 3.55
CA ASN A 91 18.18 -15.16 4.62
C ASN A 91 18.31 -14.17 5.80
N GLU A 92 19.53 -13.80 6.17
CA GLU A 92 19.79 -12.80 7.21
C GLU A 92 19.23 -11.44 6.83
N LEU A 93 19.49 -10.97 5.60
CA LEU A 93 19.00 -9.69 5.10
C LEU A 93 17.47 -9.68 4.96
N GLN A 94 16.89 -10.77 4.46
CA GLN A 94 15.44 -10.93 4.38
C GLN A 94 14.80 -10.91 5.77
N SER A 95 15.40 -11.58 6.76
CA SER A 95 14.92 -11.55 8.14
C SER A 95 14.96 -10.13 8.74
N LYS A 96 16.01 -9.36 8.46
CA LYS A 96 16.09 -7.94 8.85
C LYS A 96 15.01 -7.11 8.15
N SER A 97 14.82 -7.32 6.83
CA SER A 97 13.79 -6.64 6.06
C SER A 97 12.38 -6.96 6.56
N LEU A 98 12.10 -8.22 6.87
CA LEU A 98 10.82 -8.66 7.44
C LEU A 98 10.51 -7.96 8.76
N LYS A 99 11.49 -7.76 9.65
CA LYS A 99 11.27 -6.99 10.89
C LYS A 99 10.75 -5.58 10.58
N TYR A 100 11.40 -4.84 9.68
CA TYR A 100 10.94 -3.50 9.29
C TYR A 100 9.54 -3.52 8.69
N THR A 101 9.27 -4.47 7.79
CA THR A 101 7.95 -4.62 7.16
C THR A 101 6.89 -4.95 8.20
N THR A 102 7.17 -5.86 9.13
CA THR A 102 6.24 -6.25 10.20
C THR A 102 5.92 -5.08 11.13
N TYR A 103 6.92 -4.32 11.58
CA TYR A 103 6.68 -3.12 12.38
C TYR A 103 5.81 -2.11 11.64
N ASN A 104 6.11 -1.87 10.35
CA ASN A 104 5.30 -0.98 9.53
C ASN A 104 3.85 -1.48 9.42
N MET A 105 3.63 -2.77 9.16
CA MET A 105 2.29 -3.35 9.08
C MET A 105 1.51 -3.24 10.39
N ILE A 106 2.14 -3.51 11.54
CA ILE A 106 1.49 -3.41 12.85
C ILE A 106 0.97 -2.00 13.11
N ILE A 107 1.67 -0.97 12.62
CA ILE A 107 1.30 0.42 12.84
C ILE A 107 0.29 0.90 11.78
N THR A 108 0.54 0.60 10.51
CA THR A 108 -0.27 1.13 9.42
C THR A 108 -1.62 0.41 9.26
N LEU A 109 -1.68 -0.87 9.59
CA LEU A 109 -2.89 -1.67 9.40
C LEU A 109 -4.07 -1.20 10.26
N PRO A 110 -3.93 -0.91 11.57
CA PRO A 110 -5.02 -0.35 12.36
C PRO A 110 -5.48 1.02 11.86
N ILE A 111 -4.53 1.88 11.43
CA ILE A 111 -4.83 3.21 10.89
C ILE A 111 -5.64 3.06 9.60
N PHE A 112 -5.20 2.16 8.70
CA PHE A 112 -5.90 1.86 7.46
C PHE A 112 -7.32 1.37 7.72
N TRP A 113 -7.51 0.42 8.65
CA TRP A 113 -8.83 -0.11 9.02
C TRP A 113 -9.76 0.98 9.55
N LEU A 114 -9.25 1.86 10.40
CA LEU A 114 -10.04 2.96 10.95
C LEU A 114 -10.49 3.92 9.84
N ILE A 115 -9.58 4.33 8.96
CA ILE A 115 -9.86 5.17 7.80
C ILE A 115 -10.88 4.47 6.87
N TRP A 116 -10.70 3.18 6.64
CA TRP A 116 -11.57 2.37 5.79
C TRP A 116 -13.01 2.33 6.32
N ILE A 117 -13.19 2.10 7.62
CA ILE A 117 -14.52 2.09 8.24
C ILE A 117 -15.19 3.47 8.11
N ILE A 118 -14.45 4.56 8.32
CA ILE A 118 -14.97 5.92 8.17
C ILE A 118 -15.46 6.13 6.73
N PHE A 119 -14.68 5.75 5.73
CA PHE A 119 -15.07 5.92 4.34
C PHE A 119 -16.20 5.02 3.89
N LEU A 120 -16.29 3.80 4.40
CA LEU A 120 -17.47 2.95 4.18
C LEU A 120 -18.74 3.60 4.75
N ASN A 121 -18.65 4.29 5.89
CA ASN A 121 -19.79 5.00 6.45
C ASN A 121 -20.15 6.27 5.66
N ILE A 122 -19.18 6.95 5.05
CA ILE A 122 -19.42 8.16 4.25
C ILE A 122 -20.02 7.81 2.89
N PHE A 123 -19.40 6.89 2.18
CA PHE A 123 -19.74 6.58 0.78
C PHE A 123 -20.66 5.36 0.65
N GLY A 124 -20.61 4.44 1.62
CA GLY A 124 -21.47 3.26 1.69
C GLY A 124 -21.37 2.34 0.48
N SER A 125 -22.51 1.78 0.09
CA SER A 125 -22.70 0.99 -1.13
C SER A 125 -23.22 1.81 -2.31
N GLU A 126 -23.18 3.13 -2.21
CA GLU A 126 -23.65 4.04 -3.25
C GLU A 126 -22.95 3.76 -4.59
N PRO A 127 -23.69 3.82 -5.71
CA PRO A 127 -23.13 3.64 -7.05
C PRO A 127 -22.17 4.81 -7.36
N MET A 128 -20.86 4.51 -7.54
CA MET A 128 -19.85 5.54 -7.71
C MET A 128 -19.51 5.81 -9.18
N VAL A 129 -19.22 4.76 -9.93
CA VAL A 129 -18.69 4.88 -11.28
C VAL A 129 -19.28 3.79 -12.18
N TYR A 130 -19.75 4.18 -13.36
CA TYR A 130 -20.08 3.23 -14.40
C TYR A 130 -18.78 2.69 -15.03
N PHE A 131 -18.62 1.38 -15.00
CA PHE A 131 -17.45 0.70 -15.57
C PHE A 131 -17.84 0.00 -16.90
N PRO A 132 -17.47 0.58 -18.06
CA PRO A 132 -17.98 0.14 -19.35
C PRO A 132 -17.56 -1.28 -19.74
N PHE A 133 -16.36 -1.74 -19.31
CA PHE A 133 -15.86 -3.07 -19.62
C PHE A 133 -16.68 -4.21 -19.02
N LEU A 134 -17.29 -3.97 -17.85
CA LEU A 134 -18.13 -4.94 -17.15
C LEU A 134 -19.61 -4.61 -17.27
N ASN A 135 -19.97 -3.52 -17.96
CA ASN A 135 -21.33 -3.00 -18.10
C ASN A 135 -22.05 -2.92 -16.75
N THR A 136 -21.35 -2.47 -15.70
CA THR A 136 -21.85 -2.41 -14.33
C THR A 136 -21.47 -1.11 -13.65
N ILE A 137 -22.22 -0.77 -12.59
CA ILE A 137 -21.91 0.37 -11.73
C ILE A 137 -21.12 -0.16 -10.52
N LEU A 138 -19.94 0.39 -10.31
CA LEU A 138 -19.08 -0.01 -9.21
C LEU A 138 -19.42 0.80 -7.95
N PRO A 139 -19.63 0.16 -6.80
CA PRO A 139 -19.71 0.82 -5.51
C PRO A 139 -18.34 1.32 -5.04
N PHE A 140 -18.34 2.16 -3.99
CA PHE A 140 -17.15 2.80 -3.46
C PHE A 140 -15.94 1.87 -3.30
N TYR A 141 -16.13 0.71 -2.65
CA TYR A 141 -15.03 -0.19 -2.32
C TYR A 141 -14.32 -0.74 -3.57
N TRP A 142 -15.04 -1.14 -4.62
CA TRP A 142 -14.43 -1.61 -5.87
C TRP A 142 -13.71 -0.48 -6.62
N TRP A 143 -14.34 0.70 -6.67
CA TRP A 143 -13.71 1.85 -7.29
C TRP A 143 -12.43 2.27 -6.57
N TYR A 144 -12.46 2.30 -5.22
CA TYR A 144 -11.28 2.58 -4.41
C TYR A 144 -10.15 1.57 -4.66
N PHE A 145 -10.45 0.26 -4.71
CA PHE A 145 -9.43 -0.75 -4.98
C PHE A 145 -8.78 -0.54 -6.35
N ILE A 146 -9.54 -0.29 -7.40
CA ILE A 146 -8.99 -0.03 -8.74
C ILE A 146 -8.07 1.20 -8.71
N CYS A 147 -8.52 2.30 -8.09
CA CYS A 147 -7.72 3.51 -7.94
C CYS A 147 -6.46 3.24 -7.12
N ALA A 148 -6.56 2.57 -5.98
CA ALA A 148 -5.44 2.27 -5.09
C ALA A 148 -4.38 1.43 -5.80
N PHE A 149 -4.74 0.33 -6.45
CA PHE A 149 -3.78 -0.50 -7.20
C PHE A 149 -3.07 0.27 -8.31
N GLY A 150 -3.81 1.11 -9.07
CA GLY A 150 -3.20 1.92 -10.12
C GLY A 150 -2.24 2.97 -9.56
N ILE A 151 -2.67 3.68 -8.54
CA ILE A 151 -1.94 4.79 -7.93
C ILE A 151 -0.75 4.30 -7.11
N ASP A 152 -0.91 3.23 -6.31
CA ASP A 152 0.19 2.65 -5.53
C ASP A 152 1.37 2.30 -6.42
N THR A 153 1.12 1.67 -7.56
CA THR A 153 2.17 1.33 -8.53
C THR A 153 2.94 2.58 -8.98
N ILE A 154 2.24 3.68 -9.26
CA ILE A 154 2.85 4.94 -9.70
C ILE A 154 3.63 5.59 -8.54
N ILE A 155 3.04 5.67 -7.35
CA ILE A 155 3.66 6.29 -6.17
C ILE A 155 4.92 5.52 -5.77
N TYR A 156 4.88 4.20 -5.69
CA TYR A 156 6.06 3.38 -5.35
C TYR A 156 7.18 3.56 -6.37
N LYS A 157 6.85 3.69 -7.66
CA LYS A 157 7.83 3.97 -8.71
C LYS A 157 8.44 5.35 -8.56
N LEU A 158 7.65 6.39 -8.30
CA LEU A 158 8.12 7.76 -8.11
C LEU A 158 8.99 7.90 -6.85
N LEU A 159 8.65 7.19 -5.77
CA LEU A 159 9.42 7.18 -4.54
C LEU A 159 10.70 6.32 -4.62
N GLY A 160 10.93 5.62 -5.73
CA GLY A 160 12.06 4.73 -5.92
C GLY A 160 12.04 3.54 -4.97
N LEU A 161 10.85 3.09 -4.58
CA LEU A 161 10.61 1.96 -3.67
C LEU A 161 10.32 0.66 -4.44
N GLN A 162 10.06 0.75 -5.74
CA GLN A 162 9.95 -0.45 -6.58
C GLN A 162 11.35 -0.96 -6.95
N SER A 163 11.52 -2.26 -6.81
CA SER A 163 12.60 -2.97 -7.50
C SER A 163 12.41 -2.87 -9.01
N PRO A 164 13.45 -2.60 -9.80
CA PRO A 164 13.39 -2.69 -11.25
C PRO A 164 13.07 -4.10 -11.72
#